data_cc74308b3bb6b5262b8aa112e5083ea3
#
_entry.id   cc74308b3bb6b5262b8aa112e5083ea3
#
_cell.length_a   1.000
_cell.length_b   1.000
_cell.length_c   1.000
_cell.angle_alpha   90.00
_cell.angle_beta   90.00
_cell.angle_gamma   90.00
#
_symmetry.space_group_name_H-M   'P 1'
#
loop_
_entity.id
_entity.type
_entity.pdbx_description
1 polymer ?
#
loop_
_entity_poly.entity_id
_entity_poly.type
_entity_poly.pdbx_seq_one_letter_code
_entity_poly.pdbx_strand_id
1 'polypeptide(L)'
;MDHVLVHEHIPKSVYKFAKENKFEEKDFYRYFGNFQALREGIWETFFENAHSLMSQNEEVSSYGSREKMLTFFFTFFEILTANRSYVLYVLEKDENQMKNMKQLKGLRKNIKSFAKELIEDDNDEKSYSFLKRNEAIYSEGAWIQFVFLLKFWKEDRSPDFEKTDVAIEKSVNTIFDVFDNTPLEKVFDFGKFLYKETIK
;
A
#
# COMPACT_ATOMS: atom_id res chain seq x y z
N MET A 1 14.19 9.35 7.95
CA MET A 1 14.38 7.91 8.22
C MET A 1 15.66 7.68 9.02
N ASP A 2 16.81 8.20 8.58
CA ASP A 2 18.13 7.99 9.19
C ASP A 2 18.21 8.25 10.70
N HIS A 3 17.61 9.37 11.16
CA HIS A 3 17.60 9.67 12.59
C HIS A 3 17.02 8.51 13.43
N VAL A 4 15.93 7.91 12.95
CA VAL A 4 15.28 6.79 13.65
C VAL A 4 16.16 5.53 13.62
N LEU A 5 16.82 5.26 12.52
CA LEU A 5 17.70 4.10 12.37
C LEU A 5 19.00 4.23 13.19
N VAL A 6 19.54 5.46 13.27
CA VAL A 6 20.77 5.72 14.04
C VAL A 6 20.50 5.78 15.55
N HIS A 7 19.40 6.37 15.96
CA HIS A 7 19.11 6.63 17.38
C HIS A 7 18.10 5.66 18.00
N GLU A 8 17.50 4.77 17.21
CA GLU A 8 16.49 3.78 17.63
C GLU A 8 15.27 4.40 18.36
N HIS A 9 15.04 5.69 18.14
CA HIS A 9 13.86 6.39 18.66
C HIS A 9 13.41 7.53 17.73
N ILE A 10 12.12 7.89 17.85
CA ILE A 10 11.59 9.10 17.20
C ILE A 10 12.17 10.34 17.91
N PRO A 11 12.50 11.42 17.17
CA PRO A 11 12.97 12.65 17.77
C PRO A 11 12.03 13.16 18.87
N LYS A 12 12.59 13.58 20.01
CA LYS A 12 11.80 14.03 21.17
C LYS A 12 11.07 15.35 20.93
N SER A 13 11.61 16.21 20.07
CA SER A 13 10.98 17.47 19.68
C SER A 13 11.39 17.89 18.28
N VAL A 14 10.50 18.60 17.60
CA VAL A 14 10.79 19.17 16.27
C VAL A 14 11.95 20.16 16.35
N TYR A 15 12.04 20.96 17.40
CA TYR A 15 13.14 21.90 17.62
C TYR A 15 14.52 21.22 17.60
N LYS A 16 14.69 20.14 18.41
CA LYS A 16 15.96 19.40 18.45
C LYS A 16 16.28 18.75 17.11
N PHE A 17 15.29 18.14 16.50
CA PHE A 17 15.43 17.49 15.20
C PHE A 17 15.84 18.51 14.11
N ALA A 18 15.22 19.68 14.06
CA ALA A 18 15.56 20.73 13.13
C ALA A 18 17.01 21.22 13.34
N LYS A 19 17.39 21.45 14.61
CA LYS A 19 18.74 21.91 14.95
C LYS A 19 19.83 20.90 14.59
N GLU A 20 19.59 19.62 14.86
CA GLU A 20 20.51 18.53 14.53
C GLU A 20 20.69 18.38 13.01
N ASN A 21 19.61 18.59 12.25
CA ASN A 21 19.61 18.44 10.78
C ASN A 21 19.81 19.77 10.03
N LYS A 22 20.17 20.87 10.73
CA LYS A 22 20.54 22.17 10.16
C LYS A 22 19.45 22.84 9.31
N PHE A 23 18.20 22.73 9.72
CA PHE A 23 17.08 23.48 9.15
C PHE A 23 16.29 24.21 10.26
N GLU A 24 15.42 25.14 9.91
CA GLU A 24 14.62 25.88 10.87
C GLU A 24 13.35 25.11 11.24
N GLU A 25 12.96 25.15 12.51
CA GLU A 25 11.75 24.48 13.01
C GLU A 25 10.49 24.86 12.21
N LYS A 26 10.40 26.13 11.78
CA LYS A 26 9.28 26.61 10.95
C LYS A 26 9.16 25.88 9.62
N ASP A 27 10.29 25.38 9.05
CA ASP A 27 10.29 24.68 7.77
C ASP A 27 9.68 23.29 7.91
N PHE A 28 9.85 22.64 9.07
CA PHE A 28 9.13 21.40 9.37
C PHE A 28 7.62 21.63 9.36
N TYR A 29 7.15 22.66 10.05
CA TYR A 29 5.72 22.94 10.18
C TYR A 29 5.04 23.45 8.92
N ARG A 30 5.78 23.80 7.88
CA ARG A 30 5.22 24.05 6.53
C ARG A 30 4.65 22.79 5.88
N TYR A 31 5.19 21.62 6.21
CA TYR A 31 4.84 20.35 5.57
C TYR A 31 4.12 19.39 6.52
N PHE A 32 4.52 19.39 7.79
CA PHE A 32 4.05 18.39 8.75
C PHE A 32 3.70 19.03 10.08
N GLY A 33 2.48 18.80 10.60
CA GLY A 33 2.08 19.29 11.90
C GLY A 33 2.77 18.61 13.10
N ASN A 34 3.29 17.40 12.90
CA ASN A 34 3.99 16.59 13.90
C ASN A 34 4.70 15.39 13.25
N PHE A 35 5.47 14.61 14.04
CA PHE A 35 6.15 13.42 13.54
C PHE A 35 5.23 12.28 13.10
N GLN A 36 3.98 12.25 13.55
CA GLN A 36 3.01 11.28 13.04
C GLN A 36 2.64 11.63 11.60
N ALA A 37 2.33 12.90 11.32
CA ALA A 37 2.05 13.36 9.95
C ALA A 37 3.26 13.14 9.02
N LEU A 38 4.50 13.36 9.51
CA LEU A 38 5.70 13.02 8.74
C LEU A 38 5.78 11.52 8.39
N ARG A 39 5.47 10.63 9.34
CA ARG A 39 5.45 9.18 9.05
C ARG A 39 4.39 8.78 8.05
N GLU A 40 3.19 9.37 8.15
CA GLU A 40 2.13 9.20 7.16
C GLU A 40 2.59 9.65 5.78
N GLY A 41 3.23 10.84 5.69
CA GLY A 41 3.79 11.37 4.45
C GLY A 41 4.92 10.52 3.86
N ILE A 42 5.74 9.84 4.67
CA ILE A 42 6.76 8.90 4.16
C ILE A 42 6.09 7.74 3.41
N TRP A 43 5.00 7.18 3.93
CA TRP A 43 4.26 6.13 3.24
C TRP A 43 3.61 6.61 1.95
N GLU A 44 3.09 7.84 1.95
CA GLU A 44 2.56 8.48 0.74
C GLU A 44 3.66 8.69 -0.30
N THR A 45 4.85 9.12 0.13
CA THR A 45 6.02 9.27 -0.76
C THR A 45 6.48 7.93 -1.36
N PHE A 46 6.43 6.84 -0.60
CA PHE A 46 6.71 5.51 -1.16
C PHE A 46 5.72 5.16 -2.29
N PHE A 47 4.44 5.46 -2.09
CA PHE A 47 3.42 5.27 -3.13
C PHE A 47 3.70 6.14 -4.36
N GLU A 48 3.94 7.43 -4.15
CA GLU A 48 4.21 8.40 -5.23
C GLU A 48 5.43 8.01 -6.04
N ASN A 49 6.50 7.53 -5.38
CA ASN A 49 7.70 7.06 -6.06
C ASN A 49 7.41 5.81 -6.91
N ALA A 50 6.69 4.83 -6.38
CA ALA A 50 6.32 3.64 -7.15
C ALA A 50 5.47 4.00 -8.37
N HIS A 51 4.46 4.83 -8.16
CA HIS A 51 3.57 5.29 -9.23
C HIS A 51 4.32 6.11 -10.30
N SER A 52 5.23 6.99 -9.88
CA SER A 52 6.06 7.77 -10.79
C SER A 52 7.00 6.90 -11.63
N LEU A 53 7.66 5.90 -11.01
CA LEU A 53 8.53 4.97 -11.72
C LEU A 53 7.76 4.17 -12.77
N MET A 54 6.55 3.72 -12.44
CA MET A 54 5.67 3.06 -13.41
C MET A 54 5.33 3.98 -14.58
N SER A 55 4.94 5.23 -14.29
CA SER A 55 4.50 6.20 -15.31
C SER A 55 5.63 6.65 -16.23
N GLN A 56 6.88 6.51 -15.82
CA GLN A 56 8.06 6.81 -16.66
C GLN A 56 8.38 5.70 -17.66
N ASN A 57 7.83 4.50 -17.48
CA ASN A 57 8.00 3.41 -18.43
C ASN A 57 6.87 3.45 -19.48
N GLU A 58 7.21 3.81 -20.71
CA GLU A 58 6.26 3.92 -21.82
C GLU A 58 5.50 2.61 -22.09
N GLU A 59 6.12 1.46 -21.83
CA GLU A 59 5.48 0.16 -22.03
C GLU A 59 4.29 -0.05 -21.07
N VAL A 60 4.38 0.48 -19.83
CA VAL A 60 3.32 0.36 -18.82
C VAL A 60 2.03 1.04 -19.26
N SER A 61 2.09 2.06 -20.10
CA SER A 61 0.90 2.72 -20.65
C SER A 61 0.03 1.76 -21.47
N SER A 62 0.63 0.76 -22.10
CA SER A 62 -0.06 -0.25 -22.91
C SER A 62 -0.54 -1.47 -22.14
N TYR A 63 -0.16 -1.58 -20.85
CA TYR A 63 -0.54 -2.71 -20.01
C TYR A 63 -2.02 -2.68 -19.63
N GLY A 64 -2.64 -3.85 -19.51
CA GLY A 64 -3.95 -3.98 -18.89
C GLY A 64 -3.89 -3.77 -17.37
N SER A 65 -5.05 -3.68 -16.74
CA SER A 65 -5.14 -3.39 -15.30
C SER A 65 -4.44 -4.42 -14.42
N ARG A 66 -4.43 -5.70 -14.83
CA ARG A 66 -3.72 -6.78 -14.13
C ARG A 66 -2.20 -6.55 -14.14
N GLU A 67 -1.63 -6.26 -15.29
CA GLU A 67 -0.20 -6.01 -15.44
C GLU A 67 0.22 -4.73 -14.74
N LYS A 68 -0.60 -3.67 -14.80
CA LYS A 68 -0.37 -2.44 -14.06
C LYS A 68 -0.36 -2.68 -12.54
N MET A 69 -1.28 -3.50 -12.03
CA MET A 69 -1.31 -3.85 -10.60
C MET A 69 -0.10 -4.68 -10.19
N LEU A 70 0.32 -5.66 -11.02
CA LEU A 70 1.54 -6.44 -10.80
C LEU A 70 2.76 -5.52 -10.74
N THR A 71 2.94 -4.67 -11.76
CA THR A 71 4.06 -3.72 -11.83
C THR A 71 4.08 -2.80 -10.62
N PHE A 72 2.91 -2.29 -10.20
CA PHE A 72 2.81 -1.46 -9.00
C PHE A 72 3.30 -2.20 -7.76
N PHE A 73 2.81 -3.40 -7.48
CA PHE A 73 3.22 -4.11 -6.28
C PHE A 73 4.69 -4.50 -6.31
N PHE A 74 5.23 -4.98 -7.43
CA PHE A 74 6.66 -5.26 -7.54
C PHE A 74 7.48 -4.01 -7.23
N THR A 75 7.21 -2.88 -7.90
CA THR A 75 7.94 -1.63 -7.70
C THR A 75 7.79 -1.11 -6.26
N PHE A 76 6.58 -1.20 -5.70
CA PHE A 76 6.34 -0.74 -4.34
C PHE A 76 7.09 -1.59 -3.30
N PHE A 77 7.07 -2.92 -3.43
CA PHE A 77 7.77 -3.79 -2.50
C PHE A 77 9.30 -3.73 -2.65
N GLU A 78 9.82 -3.43 -3.84
CA GLU A 78 11.25 -3.08 -4.01
C GLU A 78 11.62 -1.81 -3.24
N ILE A 79 10.79 -0.75 -3.30
CA ILE A 79 10.99 0.46 -2.52
C ILE A 79 10.95 0.16 -1.01
N LEU A 80 10.01 -0.68 -0.55
CA LEU A 80 9.97 -1.11 0.85
C LEU A 80 11.23 -1.89 1.24
N THR A 81 11.73 -2.76 0.36
CA THR A 81 12.94 -3.56 0.57
C THR A 81 14.18 -2.67 0.67
N ALA A 82 14.30 -1.67 -0.19
CA ALA A 82 15.36 -0.67 -0.11
C ALA A 82 15.33 0.16 1.19
N ASN A 83 14.17 0.20 1.87
CA ASN A 83 13.97 0.92 3.13
C ASN A 83 13.57 0.00 4.29
N ARG A 84 13.89 -1.30 4.20
CA ARG A 84 13.36 -2.35 5.07
C ARG A 84 13.56 -2.07 6.55
N SER A 85 14.74 -1.67 6.96
CA SER A 85 15.04 -1.40 8.37
C SER A 85 14.10 -0.34 8.97
N TYR A 86 13.86 0.74 8.24
CA TYR A 86 12.92 1.78 8.66
C TYR A 86 11.48 1.28 8.70
N VAL A 87 11.06 0.57 7.65
CA VAL A 87 9.69 0.05 7.53
C VAL A 87 9.38 -0.92 8.68
N LEU A 88 10.28 -1.86 8.97
CA LEU A 88 10.12 -2.78 10.10
C LEU A 88 10.06 -2.03 11.44
N TYR A 89 10.97 -1.08 11.65
CA TYR A 89 10.98 -0.29 12.88
C TYR A 89 9.62 0.40 13.14
N VAL A 90 9.05 1.08 12.13
CA VAL A 90 7.79 1.81 12.33
C VAL A 90 6.56 0.92 12.41
N LEU A 91 6.61 -0.26 11.79
CA LEU A 91 5.52 -1.25 11.87
C LEU A 91 5.52 -2.07 13.17
N GLU A 92 6.64 -2.13 13.87
CA GLU A 92 6.82 -2.90 15.10
C GLU A 92 6.94 -2.03 16.37
N LYS A 93 6.89 -0.71 16.20
CA LYS A 93 7.14 0.24 17.26
C LYS A 93 6.21 0.11 18.47
N ASP A 94 4.93 -0.09 18.22
CA ASP A 94 3.91 -0.27 19.24
C ASP A 94 3.52 -1.75 19.33
N GLU A 95 3.34 -2.29 20.52
CA GLU A 95 2.79 -3.63 20.73
C GLU A 95 1.38 -3.79 20.11
N ASN A 96 0.65 -2.69 20.07
CA ASN A 96 -0.66 -2.64 19.45
C ASN A 96 -0.55 -2.42 17.94
N GLN A 97 -0.72 -3.50 17.17
CA GLN A 97 -0.66 -3.47 15.70
C GLN A 97 -1.63 -2.46 15.07
N MET A 98 -2.80 -2.24 15.67
CA MET A 98 -3.76 -1.23 15.14
C MET A 98 -3.20 0.19 15.20
N LYS A 99 -2.37 0.52 16.21
CA LYS A 99 -1.70 1.81 16.27
C LYS A 99 -0.65 1.95 15.16
N ASN A 100 0.10 0.87 14.90
CA ASN A 100 1.09 0.85 13.84
C ASN A 100 0.44 1.01 12.46
N MET A 101 -0.75 0.42 12.26
CA MET A 101 -1.49 0.53 10.99
C MET A 101 -2.10 1.92 10.75
N LYS A 102 -2.30 2.76 11.77
CA LYS A 102 -2.87 4.11 11.59
C LYS A 102 -2.04 5.00 10.67
N GLN A 103 -0.71 4.84 10.68
CA GLN A 103 0.19 5.57 9.80
C GLN A 103 -0.01 5.25 8.31
N LEU A 104 -0.67 4.15 7.97
CA LEU A 104 -0.96 3.74 6.59
C LEU A 104 -2.27 4.34 6.03
N LYS A 105 -2.92 5.27 6.74
CA LYS A 105 -4.22 5.83 6.33
C LYS A 105 -4.15 6.53 4.96
N GLY A 106 -3.13 7.35 4.74
CA GLY A 106 -2.90 8.03 3.45
C GLY A 106 -2.58 7.02 2.35
N LEU A 107 -1.66 6.09 2.61
CA LEU A 107 -1.33 5.01 1.69
C LEU A 107 -2.56 4.18 1.30
N ARG A 108 -3.45 3.84 2.26
CA ARG A 108 -4.71 3.14 1.98
C ARG A 108 -5.56 3.90 0.97
N LYS A 109 -5.70 5.21 1.17
CA LYS A 109 -6.47 6.06 0.24
C LYS A 109 -5.86 6.00 -1.16
N ASN A 110 -4.54 6.13 -1.28
CA ASN A 110 -3.84 6.15 -2.56
C ASN A 110 -3.93 4.79 -3.28
N ILE A 111 -3.71 3.66 -2.60
CA ILE A 111 -3.86 2.31 -3.19
C ILE A 111 -5.30 2.10 -3.67
N LYS A 112 -6.29 2.52 -2.88
CA LYS A 112 -7.71 2.38 -3.26
C LYS A 112 -8.07 3.25 -4.47
N SER A 113 -7.56 4.49 -4.54
CA SER A 113 -7.76 5.36 -5.70
C SER A 113 -7.14 4.74 -6.95
N PHE A 114 -5.88 4.30 -6.87
CA PHE A 114 -5.20 3.65 -7.98
C PHE A 114 -5.94 2.41 -8.49
N ALA A 115 -6.35 1.52 -7.58
CA ALA A 115 -7.10 0.33 -7.94
C ALA A 115 -8.48 0.66 -8.57
N LYS A 116 -9.12 1.74 -8.09
CA LYS A 116 -10.39 2.22 -8.66
C LYS A 116 -10.19 2.73 -10.08
N GLU A 117 -9.18 3.57 -10.31
CA GLU A 117 -8.84 4.10 -11.65
C GLU A 117 -8.59 2.98 -12.65
N LEU A 118 -7.82 1.95 -12.27
CA LEU A 118 -7.57 0.79 -13.13
C LEU A 118 -8.87 0.09 -13.57
N ILE A 119 -9.83 -0.03 -12.67
CA ILE A 119 -11.11 -0.71 -12.98
C ILE A 119 -12.09 0.21 -13.71
N GLU A 120 -12.03 1.51 -13.50
CA GLU A 120 -12.78 2.50 -14.30
C GLU A 120 -12.35 2.42 -15.77
N ASP A 121 -11.05 2.42 -16.04
CA ASP A 121 -10.49 2.26 -17.37
C ASP A 121 -10.99 0.95 -18.05
N ASP A 122 -10.86 -0.19 -17.34
CA ASP A 122 -11.37 -1.49 -17.82
C ASP A 122 -12.89 -1.48 -18.06
N ASN A 123 -13.64 -0.78 -17.21
CA ASN A 123 -15.09 -0.71 -17.30
C ASN A 123 -15.56 0.16 -18.47
N ASP A 124 -14.82 1.19 -18.84
CA ASP A 124 -15.15 2.08 -19.95
C ASP A 124 -15.01 1.38 -21.30
N GLU A 125 -14.11 0.40 -21.39
CA GLU A 125 -13.95 -0.45 -22.57
C GLU A 125 -15.09 -1.49 -22.75
N LYS A 126 -15.89 -1.73 -21.71
CA LYS A 126 -16.95 -2.75 -21.72
C LYS A 126 -18.30 -2.19 -22.16
N SER A 127 -18.83 -2.71 -23.26
CA SER A 127 -20.09 -2.26 -23.87
C SER A 127 -21.33 -2.62 -23.05
N TYR A 128 -21.26 -3.64 -22.17
CA TYR A 128 -22.41 -4.14 -21.40
C TYR A 128 -22.23 -3.94 -19.91
N SER A 129 -23.23 -3.37 -19.24
CA SER A 129 -23.19 -3.05 -17.81
C SER A 129 -22.98 -4.28 -16.90
N PHE A 130 -23.45 -5.45 -17.30
CA PHE A 130 -23.28 -6.70 -16.52
C PHE A 130 -21.83 -7.23 -16.55
N LEU A 131 -20.98 -6.73 -17.44
CA LEU A 131 -19.57 -7.06 -17.51
C LEU A 131 -18.71 -6.07 -16.67
N LYS A 132 -19.32 -4.99 -16.19
CA LYS A 132 -18.61 -3.99 -15.40
C LYS A 132 -18.33 -4.51 -14.01
N ARG A 133 -17.10 -4.30 -13.56
CA ARG A 133 -16.65 -4.66 -12.22
C ARG A 133 -17.08 -3.61 -11.20
N ASN A 134 -17.37 -4.02 -9.98
CA ASN A 134 -17.69 -3.08 -8.90
C ASN A 134 -16.39 -2.46 -8.36
N GLU A 135 -16.16 -1.19 -8.68
CA GLU A 135 -14.96 -0.43 -8.32
C GLU A 135 -14.73 -0.35 -6.80
N ALA A 136 -15.80 -0.19 -6.02
CA ALA A 136 -15.71 -0.12 -4.56
C ALA A 136 -15.21 -1.44 -3.97
N ILE A 137 -15.72 -2.55 -4.47
CA ILE A 137 -15.32 -3.90 -4.04
C ILE A 137 -13.86 -4.16 -4.42
N TYR A 138 -13.49 -3.84 -5.65
CA TYR A 138 -12.13 -4.04 -6.14
C TYR A 138 -11.11 -3.19 -5.36
N SER A 139 -11.41 -1.93 -5.09
CA SER A 139 -10.53 -1.04 -4.34
C SER A 139 -10.31 -1.48 -2.89
N GLU A 140 -11.34 -2.00 -2.21
CA GLU A 140 -11.18 -2.61 -0.88
C GLU A 140 -10.38 -3.92 -0.96
N GLY A 141 -10.61 -4.73 -1.99
CA GLY A 141 -9.84 -5.95 -2.24
C GLY A 141 -8.35 -5.66 -2.44
N ALA A 142 -8.00 -4.64 -3.20
CA ALA A 142 -6.62 -4.22 -3.40
C ALA A 142 -5.94 -3.77 -2.10
N TRP A 143 -6.67 -3.09 -1.22
CA TRP A 143 -6.14 -2.75 0.10
C TRP A 143 -5.91 -3.99 0.98
N ILE A 144 -6.85 -4.93 1.01
CA ILE A 144 -6.72 -6.18 1.78
C ILE A 144 -5.53 -7.00 1.23
N GLN A 145 -5.39 -7.07 -0.08
CA GLN A 145 -4.25 -7.70 -0.74
C GLN A 145 -2.93 -7.06 -0.34
N PHE A 146 -2.85 -5.73 -0.37
CA PHE A 146 -1.66 -5.01 0.08
C PHE A 146 -1.30 -5.37 1.53
N VAL A 147 -2.26 -5.37 2.45
CA VAL A 147 -2.02 -5.71 3.87
C VAL A 147 -1.53 -7.17 4.01
N PHE A 148 -2.09 -8.08 3.24
CA PHE A 148 -1.62 -9.48 3.17
C PHE A 148 -0.17 -9.54 2.69
N LEU A 149 0.15 -8.88 1.58
CA LEU A 149 1.50 -8.84 1.02
C LEU A 149 2.50 -8.16 1.96
N LEU A 150 2.11 -7.08 2.62
CA LEU A 150 2.95 -6.40 3.59
C LEU A 150 3.31 -7.32 4.78
N LYS A 151 2.33 -8.08 5.27
CA LYS A 151 2.57 -9.07 6.32
C LYS A 151 3.48 -10.18 5.81
N PHE A 152 3.23 -10.70 4.63
CA PHE A 152 4.04 -11.76 4.02
C PHE A 152 5.49 -11.31 3.84
N TRP A 153 5.71 -10.15 3.22
CA TRP A 153 7.04 -9.55 3.01
C TRP A 153 7.78 -9.30 4.32
N LYS A 154 7.08 -8.86 5.35
CA LYS A 154 7.67 -8.63 6.66
C LYS A 154 8.26 -9.91 7.25
N GLU A 155 7.60 -11.05 7.06
CA GLU A 155 7.98 -12.36 7.58
C GLU A 155 8.90 -13.14 6.62
N ASP A 156 9.05 -12.68 5.37
CA ASP A 156 9.87 -13.34 4.35
C ASP A 156 11.37 -13.28 4.71
N ARG A 157 12.00 -14.45 4.68
CA ARG A 157 13.43 -14.66 4.96
C ARG A 157 14.17 -15.26 3.76
N SER A 158 13.52 -15.36 2.60
CA SER A 158 14.18 -15.84 1.40
C SER A 158 15.21 -14.83 0.87
N PRO A 159 16.28 -15.29 0.20
CA PRO A 159 17.18 -14.39 -0.49
C PRO A 159 16.41 -13.50 -1.47
N ASP A 160 16.78 -12.23 -1.55
CA ASP A 160 16.17 -11.21 -2.42
C ASP A 160 14.64 -11.11 -2.34
N PHE A 161 14.03 -11.71 -1.29
CA PHE A 161 12.58 -11.75 -1.08
C PHE A 161 11.78 -12.43 -2.21
N GLU A 162 12.39 -13.39 -2.90
CA GLU A 162 11.79 -14.13 -4.03
C GLU A 162 10.42 -14.74 -3.72
N LYS A 163 10.17 -15.14 -2.45
CA LYS A 163 8.84 -15.66 -2.05
C LYS A 163 7.78 -14.55 -2.01
N THR A 164 8.18 -13.33 -1.71
CA THR A 164 7.29 -12.17 -1.77
C THR A 164 6.89 -11.90 -3.22
N ASP A 165 7.82 -11.99 -4.17
CA ASP A 165 7.53 -11.84 -5.59
C ASP A 165 6.52 -12.90 -6.08
N VAL A 166 6.73 -14.16 -5.69
CA VAL A 166 5.77 -15.23 -5.98
C VAL A 166 4.40 -14.97 -5.33
N ALA A 167 4.38 -14.41 -4.11
CA ALA A 167 3.13 -14.05 -3.43
C ALA A 167 2.40 -12.90 -4.15
N ILE A 168 3.14 -11.89 -4.63
CA ILE A 168 2.59 -10.79 -5.44
C ILE A 168 1.94 -11.36 -6.70
N GLU A 169 2.69 -12.12 -7.49
CA GLU A 169 2.20 -12.70 -8.74
C GLU A 169 0.93 -13.55 -8.51
N LYS A 170 1.00 -14.50 -7.58
CA LYS A 170 -0.14 -15.38 -7.30
C LYS A 170 -1.35 -14.64 -6.78
N SER A 171 -1.16 -13.70 -5.85
CA SER A 171 -2.29 -12.97 -5.25
C SER A 171 -2.98 -12.06 -6.26
N VAL A 172 -2.23 -11.35 -7.10
CA VAL A 172 -2.81 -10.48 -8.14
C VAL A 172 -3.58 -11.33 -9.14
N ASN A 173 -2.96 -12.39 -9.69
CA ASN A 173 -3.64 -13.27 -10.64
C ASN A 173 -4.92 -13.88 -10.04
N THR A 174 -4.86 -14.40 -8.80
CA THR A 174 -6.03 -14.97 -8.14
C THR A 174 -7.16 -13.94 -7.97
N ILE A 175 -6.83 -12.71 -7.54
CA ILE A 175 -7.84 -11.67 -7.35
C ILE A 175 -8.49 -11.32 -8.68
N PHE A 176 -7.73 -11.07 -9.74
CA PHE A 176 -8.30 -10.79 -11.06
C PHE A 176 -9.14 -11.94 -11.58
N ASP A 177 -8.69 -13.20 -11.44
CA ASP A 177 -9.45 -14.38 -11.86
C ASP A 177 -10.77 -14.53 -11.07
N VAL A 178 -10.78 -14.24 -9.77
CA VAL A 178 -12.00 -14.22 -8.95
C VAL A 178 -12.95 -13.14 -9.43
N PHE A 179 -12.42 -11.93 -9.71
CA PHE A 179 -13.25 -10.80 -10.18
C PHE A 179 -13.80 -11.03 -11.59
N ASP A 180 -13.09 -11.75 -12.45
CA ASP A 180 -13.52 -12.03 -13.82
C ASP A 180 -14.55 -13.17 -13.89
N ASN A 181 -14.48 -14.14 -12.97
CA ASN A 181 -15.22 -15.39 -13.07
C ASN A 181 -16.33 -15.56 -11.99
N THR A 182 -16.42 -14.66 -11.02
CA THR A 182 -17.31 -14.85 -9.87
C THR A 182 -18.33 -13.71 -9.76
N PRO A 183 -19.62 -14.03 -9.54
CA PRO A 183 -20.62 -13.02 -9.15
C PRO A 183 -20.28 -12.45 -7.77
N LEU A 184 -19.51 -11.37 -7.74
CA LEU A 184 -18.90 -10.80 -6.51
C LEU A 184 -19.92 -10.41 -5.45
N GLU A 185 -21.14 -10.03 -5.83
CA GLU A 185 -22.23 -9.76 -4.88
C GLU A 185 -22.45 -10.93 -3.93
N LYS A 186 -22.41 -12.18 -4.43
CA LYS A 186 -22.57 -13.37 -3.59
C LYS A 186 -21.40 -13.62 -2.66
N VAL A 187 -20.17 -13.33 -3.10
CA VAL A 187 -18.95 -13.46 -2.28
C VAL A 187 -18.96 -12.41 -1.16
N PHE A 188 -19.40 -11.18 -1.49
CA PHE A 188 -19.50 -10.09 -0.52
C PHE A 188 -20.59 -10.32 0.51
N ASP A 189 -21.75 -10.82 0.08
CA ASP A 189 -22.84 -11.15 0.99
C ASP A 189 -22.44 -12.31 1.92
N PHE A 190 -21.72 -13.30 1.40
CA PHE A 190 -21.15 -14.36 2.22
C PHE A 190 -20.08 -13.81 3.20
N GLY A 191 -19.20 -12.94 2.75
CA GLY A 191 -18.22 -12.28 3.62
C GLY A 191 -18.86 -11.43 4.72
N LYS A 192 -19.89 -10.66 4.39
CA LYS A 192 -20.70 -9.92 5.39
C LYS A 192 -21.41 -10.85 6.37
N PHE A 193 -21.95 -11.96 5.90
CA PHE A 193 -22.54 -12.98 6.74
C PHE A 193 -21.53 -13.55 7.73
N LEU A 194 -20.36 -14.00 7.24
CA LEU A 194 -19.29 -14.53 8.11
C LEU A 194 -18.84 -13.50 9.14
N TYR A 195 -18.63 -12.25 8.73
CA TYR A 195 -18.24 -11.17 9.63
C TYR A 195 -19.26 -10.97 10.75
N LYS A 196 -20.54 -10.98 10.41
CA LYS A 196 -21.65 -10.79 11.36
C LYS A 196 -21.81 -11.95 12.36
N GLU A 197 -21.50 -13.17 11.91
CA GLU A 197 -21.60 -14.38 12.74
C GLU A 197 -20.35 -14.61 13.59
N THR A 198 -19.18 -14.07 13.19
CA THR A 198 -17.89 -14.29 13.88
C THR A 198 -17.62 -13.23 14.95
N ILE A 199 -18.35 -12.09 14.95
CA ILE A 199 -18.15 -10.96 15.89
C ILE A 199 -19.33 -10.89 16.89
N LYS A 200 -19.94 -12.00 17.21
CA LYS A 200 -20.86 -12.10 18.35
C LYS A 200 -20.13 -12.49 19.63
#